data_0ff962ce100ae45e44b9cb554f31e3eb
#
_entry.id   0ff962ce100ae45e44b9cb554f31e3eb
#
_cell.length_a   1.000
_cell.length_b   1.000
_cell.length_c   1.000
_cell.angle_alpha   90.00
_cell.angle_beta   90.00
_cell.angle_gamma   90.00
#
_symmetry.space_group_name_H-M   'P 1'
#
loop_
_entity.id
_entity.type
_entity.pdbx_description
1 polymer ?
#
loop_
_entity_poly.entity_id
_entity_poly.type
_entity_poly.pdbx_seq_one_letter_code
_entity_poly.pdbx_strand_id
1 'polypeptide(L)'
;TRRLIGIPIISMRTPQEAVEELRDVRAQGFRGVMLPGDPVVEDYDHVCYDEFWRLCVELGMPVSFHILTTKDGILERVRGSRLVHQIVTVRGLQNIIMMMILGGVFDRHPKLHVVCVESDAGWVPHFKFRMDHAYERHRFHLRAETLQQMPSTYFDNNIFVTFQDDYSVKQVKDGLNLQRVMWATDFPHSDGTYPHSRQVMADVTAG
;
A
#
# COMPACT_ATOMS: atom_id res chain seq x y z
N THR A 1 2.59 24.85 -8.65
CA THR A 1 1.68 24.78 -9.80
C THR A 1 0.57 23.77 -9.50
N ARG A 2 -0.66 23.95 -10.03
CA ARG A 2 -1.78 23.01 -9.83
C ARG A 2 -1.56 21.64 -10.48
N ARG A 3 -0.46 21.44 -11.21
CA ARG A 3 -0.12 20.21 -11.94
C ARG A 3 0.86 19.31 -11.20
N LEU A 4 1.51 19.80 -10.15
CA LEU A 4 2.45 19.04 -9.33
C LEU A 4 1.89 18.94 -7.92
N ILE A 5 1.81 17.72 -7.42
CA ILE A 5 1.36 17.39 -6.07
C ILE A 5 2.52 16.68 -5.38
N GLY A 6 3.06 17.31 -4.33
CA GLY A 6 4.09 16.68 -3.51
C GLY A 6 3.45 15.72 -2.49
N ILE A 7 4.15 14.65 -2.17
CA ILE A 7 3.80 13.69 -1.10
C ILE A 7 4.98 13.70 -0.11
N PRO A 8 4.87 14.41 1.03
CA PRO A 8 5.91 14.44 2.05
C PRO A 8 5.98 13.13 2.82
N ILE A 9 7.15 12.80 3.35
CA ILE A 9 7.37 11.65 4.23
C ILE A 9 7.14 12.09 5.68
N ILE A 10 6.38 11.30 6.43
CA ILE A 10 6.20 11.41 7.88
C ILE A 10 7.19 10.46 8.56
N SER A 11 7.85 10.92 9.63
CA SER A 11 8.96 10.19 10.24
C SER A 11 8.54 8.94 11.03
N MET A 12 7.31 8.88 11.54
CA MET A 12 6.74 7.78 12.34
C MET A 12 7.63 7.35 13.53
N ARG A 13 8.38 8.29 14.14
CA ARG A 13 9.22 8.01 15.32
C ARG A 13 8.39 7.73 16.56
N THR A 14 7.34 8.51 16.75
CA THR A 14 6.30 8.25 17.74
C THR A 14 4.93 8.57 17.15
N PRO A 15 3.84 7.97 17.66
CA PRO A 15 2.49 8.30 17.20
C PRO A 15 2.14 9.79 17.37
N GLN A 16 2.60 10.41 18.44
CA GLN A 16 2.35 11.83 18.74
C GLN A 16 3.05 12.75 17.74
N GLU A 17 4.34 12.52 17.48
CA GLU A 17 5.08 13.29 16.47
C GLU A 17 4.46 13.12 15.07
N ALA A 18 4.01 11.91 14.73
CA ALA A 18 3.34 11.66 13.45
C ALA A 18 2.06 12.49 13.27
N VAL A 19 1.26 12.64 14.35
CA VAL A 19 0.06 13.48 14.35
C VAL A 19 0.41 14.96 14.16
N GLU A 20 1.46 15.44 14.81
CA GLU A 20 1.93 16.83 14.69
C GLU A 20 2.46 17.09 13.26
N GLU A 21 3.34 16.23 12.75
CA GLU A 21 3.87 16.32 11.39
C GLU A 21 2.73 16.30 10.35
N LEU A 22 1.71 15.46 10.53
CA LEU A 22 0.57 15.37 9.61
C LEU A 22 -0.21 16.70 9.56
N ARG A 23 -0.42 17.36 10.70
CA ARG A 23 -1.06 18.68 10.77
C ARG A 23 -0.23 19.74 10.06
N ASP A 24 1.08 19.73 10.29
CA ASP A 24 2.00 20.70 9.70
C ASP A 24 2.06 20.57 8.17
N VAL A 25 2.20 19.37 7.63
CA VAL A 25 2.21 19.17 6.18
C VAL A 25 0.85 19.48 5.55
N ARG A 26 -0.25 19.21 6.25
CA ARG A 26 -1.59 19.62 5.79
C ARG A 26 -1.75 21.13 5.75
N ALA A 27 -1.25 21.84 6.75
CA ALA A 27 -1.26 23.33 6.80
C ALA A 27 -0.42 23.94 5.66
N GLN A 28 0.62 23.27 5.22
CA GLN A 28 1.42 23.65 4.04
C GLN A 28 0.73 23.35 2.70
N GLY A 29 -0.44 22.70 2.71
CA GLY A 29 -1.25 22.45 1.52
C GLY A 29 -1.05 21.09 0.86
N PHE A 30 -0.27 20.20 1.45
CA PHE A 30 -0.14 18.81 0.97
C PHE A 30 -1.45 18.03 1.13
N ARG A 31 -1.65 17.02 0.28
CA ARG A 31 -2.92 16.29 0.18
C ARG A 31 -2.78 14.78 0.36
N GLY A 32 -1.65 14.30 0.77
CA GLY A 32 -1.33 12.93 1.09
C GLY A 32 0.06 12.85 1.68
N VAL A 33 0.40 11.73 2.29
CA VAL A 33 1.69 11.52 2.93
C VAL A 33 2.25 10.14 2.55
N MET A 34 3.57 9.99 2.64
CA MET A 34 4.25 8.72 2.55
C MET A 34 4.79 8.34 3.94
N LEU A 35 4.66 7.07 4.28
CA LEU A 35 5.14 6.52 5.53
C LEU A 35 6.31 5.55 5.28
N PRO A 36 7.27 5.41 6.22
CA PRO A 36 8.22 4.31 6.19
C PRO A 36 7.49 2.96 6.31
N GLY A 37 8.10 1.90 5.80
CA GLY A 37 7.50 0.57 5.88
C GLY A 37 7.37 0.04 7.30
N ASP A 38 8.27 0.47 8.20
CA ASP A 38 8.26 0.11 9.61
C ASP A 38 8.26 1.36 10.48
N PRO A 39 7.32 1.50 11.40
CA PRO A 39 7.36 2.53 12.43
C PRO A 39 8.40 2.19 13.51
N VAL A 40 8.61 3.08 14.48
CA VAL A 40 9.65 2.88 15.49
C VAL A 40 9.12 2.26 16.79
N VAL A 41 7.88 2.56 17.16
CA VAL A 41 7.34 2.16 18.49
C VAL A 41 6.66 0.81 18.42
N GLU A 42 5.48 0.75 17.83
CA GLU A 42 4.66 -0.45 17.61
C GLU A 42 4.36 -0.56 16.12
N ASP A 43 3.78 -1.67 15.67
CA ASP A 43 3.43 -1.80 14.27
C ASP A 43 2.12 -1.05 13.92
N TYR A 44 1.86 -0.81 12.65
CA TYR A 44 0.79 0.06 12.15
C TYR A 44 -0.64 -0.41 12.49
N ASP A 45 -0.82 -1.66 12.88
CA ASP A 45 -2.12 -2.18 13.35
C ASP A 45 -2.39 -1.87 14.83
N HIS A 46 -1.38 -1.48 15.60
CA HIS A 46 -1.52 -1.17 17.01
C HIS A 46 -2.34 0.10 17.25
N VAL A 47 -3.18 0.07 18.27
CA VAL A 47 -4.12 1.15 18.61
C VAL A 47 -3.46 2.51 18.94
N CYS A 48 -2.15 2.52 19.24
CA CYS A 48 -1.44 3.79 19.46
C CYS A 48 -1.41 4.69 18.23
N TYR A 49 -1.65 4.14 17.02
CA TYR A 49 -1.75 4.89 15.77
C TYR A 49 -3.19 5.29 15.40
N ASP A 50 -4.20 4.93 16.20
CA ASP A 50 -5.61 5.23 15.86
C ASP A 50 -5.88 6.74 15.74
N GLU A 51 -5.21 7.59 16.56
CA GLU A 51 -5.34 9.04 16.43
C GLU A 51 -4.77 9.53 15.08
N PHE A 52 -3.63 8.98 14.66
CA PHE A 52 -3.04 9.32 13.37
C PHE A 52 -3.95 8.90 12.21
N TRP A 53 -4.50 7.67 12.24
CA TRP A 53 -5.43 7.20 11.22
C TRP A 53 -6.71 8.02 11.18
N ARG A 54 -7.29 8.33 12.34
CA ARG A 54 -8.45 9.19 12.44
C ARG A 54 -8.20 10.56 11.81
N LEU A 55 -7.05 11.16 12.10
CA LEU A 55 -6.67 12.46 11.55
C LEU A 55 -6.44 12.39 10.02
N CYS A 56 -5.84 11.33 9.49
CA CYS A 56 -5.73 11.10 8.04
C CYS A 56 -7.11 11.12 7.38
N VAL A 57 -8.09 10.45 7.97
CA VAL A 57 -9.48 10.42 7.47
C VAL A 57 -10.13 11.82 7.55
N GLU A 58 -10.03 12.50 8.68
CA GLU A 58 -10.61 13.83 8.89
C GLU A 58 -10.07 14.88 7.92
N LEU A 59 -8.77 14.85 7.66
CA LEU A 59 -8.09 15.77 6.77
C LEU A 59 -8.19 15.38 5.28
N GLY A 60 -8.74 14.20 4.98
CA GLY A 60 -8.78 13.64 3.63
C GLY A 60 -7.38 13.40 3.06
N MET A 61 -6.47 12.89 3.88
CA MET A 61 -5.07 12.63 3.55
C MET A 61 -4.85 11.12 3.39
N PRO A 62 -4.83 10.57 2.15
CA PRO A 62 -4.42 9.18 1.95
C PRO A 62 -2.96 8.98 2.37
N VAL A 63 -2.64 7.79 2.83
CA VAL A 63 -1.29 7.38 3.18
C VAL A 63 -0.70 6.48 2.12
N SER A 64 0.58 6.63 1.83
CA SER A 64 1.29 5.83 0.83
C SER A 64 2.43 5.05 1.48
N PHE A 65 2.62 3.81 1.04
CA PHE A 65 3.80 3.01 1.32
C PHE A 65 4.48 2.67 0.01
N HIS A 66 5.79 2.86 -0.03
CA HIS A 66 6.62 2.52 -1.19
C HIS A 66 7.27 1.16 -0.99
N ILE A 67 7.53 0.41 -2.08
CA ILE A 67 8.35 -0.79 -2.00
C ILE A 67 9.72 -0.46 -1.37
N LEU A 68 10.41 -1.48 -0.85
CA LEU A 68 11.77 -1.37 -0.29
C LEU A 68 11.92 -0.46 0.94
N THR A 69 10.82 -0.05 1.57
CA THR A 69 10.88 0.81 2.78
C THR A 69 10.80 0.02 4.09
N THR A 70 10.56 -1.30 4.03
CA THR A 70 10.55 -2.17 5.21
C THR A 70 11.95 -2.61 5.62
N LYS A 71 12.16 -2.82 6.93
CA LYS A 71 13.43 -3.29 7.52
C LYS A 71 13.54 -4.81 7.60
N ASP A 72 12.59 -5.54 7.05
CA ASP A 72 12.44 -6.99 7.24
C ASP A 72 13.57 -7.84 6.64
N GLY A 73 14.67 -7.21 6.22
CA GLY A 73 15.88 -7.89 5.74
C GLY A 73 15.64 -8.74 4.50
N ILE A 74 14.65 -8.39 3.67
CA ILE A 74 14.36 -9.11 2.42
C ILE A 74 15.64 -9.28 1.60
N LEU A 75 16.48 -8.24 1.54
CA LEU A 75 17.79 -8.27 0.86
C LEU A 75 18.74 -9.33 1.43
N GLU A 76 18.73 -9.52 2.74
CA GLU A 76 19.64 -10.44 3.44
C GLU A 76 19.14 -11.89 3.41
N ARG A 77 17.83 -12.09 3.24
CA ARG A 77 17.16 -13.40 3.26
C ARG A 77 16.93 -14.00 1.88
N VAL A 78 17.21 -13.26 0.82
CA VAL A 78 17.09 -13.78 -0.55
C VAL A 78 18.21 -14.78 -0.83
N ARG A 79 17.82 -15.98 -1.25
CA ARG A 79 18.75 -17.06 -1.63
C ARG A 79 19.02 -17.02 -3.13
N GLY A 80 20.28 -17.19 -3.52
CA GLY A 80 20.68 -17.25 -4.92
C GLY A 80 21.06 -15.90 -5.53
N SER A 81 20.64 -15.67 -6.77
CA SER A 81 20.96 -14.44 -7.51
C SER A 81 20.32 -13.19 -6.87
N ARG A 82 21.04 -12.06 -6.92
CA ARG A 82 20.49 -10.76 -6.51
C ARG A 82 19.25 -10.33 -7.31
N LEU A 83 19.03 -10.88 -8.50
CA LEU A 83 17.79 -10.65 -9.27
C LEU A 83 16.54 -11.15 -8.54
N VAL A 84 16.65 -12.15 -7.67
CA VAL A 84 15.51 -12.62 -6.87
C VAL A 84 14.96 -11.49 -6.01
N HIS A 85 15.82 -10.59 -5.54
CA HIS A 85 15.40 -9.42 -4.77
C HIS A 85 14.43 -8.54 -5.56
N GLN A 86 14.72 -8.24 -6.83
CA GLN A 86 13.84 -7.43 -7.68
C GLN A 86 12.45 -8.07 -7.89
N ILE A 87 12.40 -9.42 -7.91
CA ILE A 87 11.14 -10.15 -8.09
C ILE A 87 10.26 -10.11 -6.83
N VAL A 88 10.87 -10.01 -5.64
CA VAL A 88 10.16 -10.13 -4.35
C VAL A 88 9.95 -8.78 -3.64
N THR A 89 10.27 -7.67 -4.26
CA THR A 89 10.19 -6.31 -3.67
C THR A 89 8.82 -5.98 -3.10
N VAL A 90 7.74 -6.44 -3.74
CA VAL A 90 6.36 -6.18 -3.32
C VAL A 90 6.01 -6.82 -1.95
N ARG A 91 6.79 -7.80 -1.47
CA ARG A 91 6.48 -8.52 -0.21
C ARG A 91 6.36 -7.63 1.01
N GLY A 92 7.20 -6.58 1.11
CA GLY A 92 7.10 -5.62 2.21
C GLY A 92 5.74 -4.94 2.24
N LEU A 93 5.24 -4.47 1.10
CA LEU A 93 3.90 -3.88 0.99
C LEU A 93 2.79 -4.89 1.27
N GLN A 94 2.92 -6.12 0.78
CA GLN A 94 1.96 -7.18 1.09
C GLN A 94 1.88 -7.43 2.60
N ASN A 95 3.00 -7.45 3.31
CA ASN A 95 3.02 -7.59 4.76
C ASN A 95 2.31 -6.44 5.47
N ILE A 96 2.60 -5.19 5.11
CA ILE A 96 1.94 -4.01 5.69
C ILE A 96 0.42 -4.09 5.50
N ILE A 97 -0.03 -4.38 4.27
CA ILE A 97 -1.47 -4.45 3.97
C ILE A 97 -2.16 -5.59 4.73
N MET A 98 -1.55 -6.79 4.76
CA MET A 98 -2.10 -7.91 5.54
C MET A 98 -2.21 -7.56 7.02
N MET A 99 -1.17 -6.98 7.59
CA MET A 99 -1.13 -6.58 8.99
C MET A 99 -2.22 -5.54 9.29
N MET A 100 -2.36 -4.48 8.50
CA MET A 100 -3.38 -3.46 8.69
C MET A 100 -4.81 -4.03 8.54
N ILE A 101 -5.05 -4.91 7.56
CA ILE A 101 -6.37 -5.55 7.37
C ILE A 101 -6.66 -6.48 8.54
N LEU A 102 -5.78 -7.45 8.80
CA LEU A 102 -6.02 -8.50 9.80
C LEU A 102 -5.94 -7.99 11.24
N GLY A 103 -5.21 -6.90 11.51
CA GLY A 103 -5.20 -6.17 12.78
C GLY A 103 -6.37 -5.20 12.96
N GLY A 104 -7.36 -5.18 12.04
CA GLY A 104 -8.63 -4.46 12.19
C GLY A 104 -8.52 -2.94 12.05
N VAL A 105 -7.46 -2.40 11.43
CA VAL A 105 -7.32 -0.95 11.22
C VAL A 105 -8.49 -0.39 10.44
N PHE A 106 -8.94 -1.09 9.40
CA PHE A 106 -10.04 -0.62 8.55
C PHE A 106 -11.44 -0.83 9.18
N ASP A 107 -11.56 -1.68 10.19
CA ASP A 107 -12.77 -1.74 11.03
C ASP A 107 -12.88 -0.48 11.89
N ARG A 108 -11.76 -0.04 12.48
CA ARG A 108 -11.69 1.17 13.29
C ARG A 108 -11.74 2.45 12.45
N HIS A 109 -11.17 2.40 11.22
CA HIS A 109 -11.05 3.55 10.33
C HIS A 109 -11.52 3.22 8.90
N PRO A 110 -12.84 2.98 8.68
CA PRO A 110 -13.36 2.45 7.41
C PRO A 110 -13.19 3.39 6.20
N LYS A 111 -12.89 4.67 6.43
CA LYS A 111 -12.64 5.66 5.38
C LYS A 111 -11.16 5.92 5.13
N LEU A 112 -10.26 5.22 5.82
CA LEU A 112 -8.82 5.34 5.60
C LEU A 112 -8.47 4.76 4.22
N HIS A 113 -7.71 5.50 3.43
CA HIS A 113 -7.19 5.07 2.13
C HIS A 113 -5.68 4.87 2.22
N VAL A 114 -5.22 3.73 1.75
CA VAL A 114 -3.81 3.35 1.70
C VAL A 114 -3.41 3.10 0.25
N VAL A 115 -2.25 3.60 -0.16
CA VAL A 115 -1.72 3.49 -1.51
C VAL A 115 -0.44 2.65 -1.48
N CYS A 116 -0.44 1.53 -2.20
CA CYS A 116 0.75 0.74 -2.48
C CYS A 116 1.46 1.34 -3.70
N VAL A 117 2.61 1.96 -3.47
CA VAL A 117 3.36 2.66 -4.52
C VAL A 117 4.41 1.73 -5.12
N GLU A 118 4.49 1.70 -6.45
CA GLU A 118 5.42 0.87 -7.23
C GLU A 118 5.23 -0.63 -6.96
N SER A 119 3.97 -1.05 -6.80
CA SER A 119 3.64 -2.37 -6.28
C SER A 119 3.24 -3.39 -7.34
N ASP A 120 3.04 -2.95 -8.59
CA ASP A 120 2.28 -3.70 -9.59
C ASP A 120 0.86 -4.05 -9.11
N ALA A 121 0.06 -4.69 -9.93
CA ALA A 121 -1.31 -5.03 -9.59
C ALA A 121 -1.73 -6.45 -10.00
N GLY A 122 -0.95 -7.14 -10.81
CA GLY A 122 -1.27 -8.48 -11.28
C GLY A 122 -1.35 -9.54 -10.18
N TRP A 123 -0.69 -9.31 -9.05
CA TRP A 123 -0.71 -10.20 -7.88
C TRP A 123 -2.00 -10.09 -7.03
N VAL A 124 -2.75 -9.01 -7.15
CA VAL A 124 -3.85 -8.65 -6.23
C VAL A 124 -4.96 -9.69 -6.16
N PRO A 125 -5.51 -10.26 -7.26
CA PRO A 125 -6.59 -11.23 -7.15
C PRO A 125 -6.20 -12.50 -6.38
N HIS A 126 -5.00 -13.03 -6.61
CA HIS A 126 -4.49 -14.18 -5.87
C HIS A 126 -4.29 -13.83 -4.38
N PHE A 127 -3.78 -12.66 -4.09
CA PHE A 127 -3.55 -12.20 -2.73
C PHE A 127 -4.84 -12.04 -1.93
N LYS A 128 -5.88 -11.43 -2.52
CA LYS A 128 -7.22 -11.34 -1.95
C LYS A 128 -7.78 -12.71 -1.61
N PHE A 129 -7.73 -13.64 -2.57
CA PHE A 129 -8.14 -15.03 -2.34
C PHE A 129 -7.37 -15.66 -1.17
N ARG A 130 -6.05 -15.48 -1.11
CA ARG A 130 -5.22 -16.06 -0.04
C ARG A 130 -5.53 -15.50 1.34
N MET A 131 -5.82 -14.21 1.45
CA MET A 131 -6.24 -13.59 2.71
C MET A 131 -7.56 -14.17 3.20
N ASP A 132 -8.58 -14.22 2.34
CA ASP A 132 -9.90 -14.77 2.67
C ASP A 132 -9.80 -16.24 3.08
N HIS A 133 -9.11 -17.05 2.29
CA HIS A 133 -8.91 -18.46 2.57
C HIS A 133 -8.20 -18.69 3.91
N ALA A 134 -7.15 -17.92 4.19
CA ALA A 134 -6.43 -18.04 5.47
C ALA A 134 -7.30 -17.62 6.65
N TYR A 135 -8.05 -16.52 6.51
CA TYR A 135 -8.95 -16.02 7.53
C TYR A 135 -10.06 -17.04 7.84
N GLU A 136 -10.74 -17.60 6.85
CA GLU A 136 -11.78 -18.61 7.05
C GLU A 136 -11.26 -19.86 7.73
N ARG A 137 -10.09 -20.36 7.31
CA ARG A 137 -9.56 -21.64 7.77
C ARG A 137 -8.83 -21.57 9.09
N HIS A 138 -8.19 -20.44 9.41
CA HIS A 138 -7.19 -20.41 10.47
C HIS A 138 -7.50 -19.43 11.60
N ARG A 139 -8.44 -18.46 11.43
CA ARG A 139 -8.66 -17.41 12.43
C ARG A 139 -8.92 -17.95 13.84
N PHE A 140 -9.66 -19.04 13.97
CA PHE A 140 -10.06 -19.55 15.29
C PHE A 140 -8.86 -20.15 16.06
N HIS A 141 -8.09 -20.99 15.42
CA HIS A 141 -6.98 -21.65 16.11
C HIS A 141 -5.74 -20.73 16.23
N LEU A 142 -5.58 -19.75 15.35
CA LEU A 142 -4.56 -18.71 15.48
C LEU A 142 -5.00 -17.52 16.34
N ARG A 143 -6.25 -17.55 16.84
CA ARG A 143 -6.80 -16.47 17.67
C ARG A 143 -6.68 -15.10 17.02
N ALA A 144 -6.90 -15.03 15.72
CA ALA A 144 -6.90 -13.77 14.98
C ALA A 144 -8.13 -12.94 15.36
N GLU A 145 -8.01 -11.62 15.19
CA GLU A 145 -9.12 -10.69 15.41
C GLU A 145 -10.34 -11.05 14.56
N THR A 146 -11.53 -10.82 15.12
CA THR A 146 -12.78 -11.01 14.37
C THR A 146 -13.09 -9.75 13.60
N LEU A 147 -12.90 -9.82 12.29
CA LEU A 147 -13.19 -8.72 11.37
C LEU A 147 -14.70 -8.64 11.09
N GLN A 148 -15.19 -7.43 10.84
CA GLN A 148 -16.60 -7.20 10.46
C GLN A 148 -16.90 -7.64 9.02
N GLN A 149 -15.90 -7.69 8.16
CA GLN A 149 -16.00 -8.09 6.75
C GLN A 149 -14.85 -9.05 6.37
N MET A 150 -14.94 -9.64 5.19
CA MET A 150 -13.86 -10.46 4.65
C MET A 150 -12.65 -9.60 4.29
N PRO A 151 -11.41 -10.10 4.47
CA PRO A 151 -10.19 -9.37 4.14
C PRO A 151 -10.17 -8.75 2.74
N SER A 152 -10.65 -9.47 1.72
CA SER A 152 -10.75 -8.96 0.35
C SER A 152 -11.63 -7.72 0.22
N THR A 153 -12.69 -7.61 1.04
CA THR A 153 -13.60 -6.45 1.02
C THR A 153 -12.89 -5.17 1.48
N TYR A 154 -12.04 -5.26 2.52
CA TYR A 154 -11.22 -4.10 2.94
C TYR A 154 -10.20 -3.74 1.85
N PHE A 155 -9.60 -4.74 1.22
CA PHE A 155 -8.68 -4.48 0.11
C PHE A 155 -9.38 -3.67 -0.98
N ASP A 156 -10.55 -4.11 -1.43
CA ASP A 156 -11.29 -3.44 -2.51
C ASP A 156 -11.81 -2.04 -2.13
N ASN A 157 -12.06 -1.80 -0.84
CA ASN A 157 -12.60 -0.51 -0.37
C ASN A 157 -11.52 0.51 0.01
N ASN A 158 -10.40 0.06 0.56
CA ASN A 158 -9.43 0.92 1.23
C ASN A 158 -8.07 1.01 0.54
N ILE A 159 -7.70 0.00 -0.28
CA ILE A 159 -6.35 -0.11 -0.83
C ILE A 159 -6.32 0.32 -2.29
N PHE A 160 -5.39 1.20 -2.61
CA PHE A 160 -5.01 1.55 -3.98
C PHE A 160 -3.67 0.92 -4.32
N VAL A 161 -3.48 0.52 -5.56
CA VAL A 161 -2.21 0.01 -6.08
C VAL A 161 -1.77 0.82 -7.27
N THR A 162 -0.47 1.00 -7.44
CA THR A 162 0.09 1.62 -8.64
C THR A 162 0.88 0.59 -9.43
N PHE A 163 0.79 0.66 -10.75
CA PHE A 163 1.56 -0.17 -11.67
C PHE A 163 2.14 0.66 -12.81
N GLN A 164 3.14 0.13 -13.50
CA GLN A 164 3.83 0.78 -14.60
C GLN A 164 3.58 0.04 -15.91
N ASP A 165 4.29 -1.04 -16.14
CA ASP A 165 4.26 -1.90 -17.32
C ASP A 165 3.87 -3.36 -16.98
N ASP A 166 3.19 -3.54 -15.86
CA ASP A 166 2.62 -4.84 -15.47
C ASP A 166 1.50 -5.27 -16.43
N TYR A 167 1.88 -5.93 -17.51
CA TYR A 167 0.95 -6.42 -18.52
C TYR A 167 0.02 -7.54 -18.00
N SER A 168 0.32 -8.15 -16.86
CA SER A 168 -0.55 -9.16 -16.24
C SER A 168 -1.88 -8.57 -15.76
N VAL A 169 -1.94 -7.25 -15.50
CA VAL A 169 -3.17 -6.52 -15.16
C VAL A 169 -4.28 -6.76 -16.17
N LYS A 170 -3.96 -6.84 -17.46
CA LYS A 170 -4.94 -7.14 -18.52
C LYS A 170 -5.61 -8.51 -18.34
N GLN A 171 -4.85 -9.50 -17.87
CA GLN A 171 -5.32 -10.87 -17.70
C GLN A 171 -6.17 -11.04 -16.44
N VAL A 172 -5.93 -10.22 -15.42
CA VAL A 172 -6.55 -10.35 -14.11
C VAL A 172 -7.54 -9.22 -13.79
N LYS A 173 -7.83 -8.33 -14.73
CA LYS A 173 -8.64 -7.12 -14.55
C LYS A 173 -10.01 -7.38 -13.90
N ASP A 174 -10.64 -8.52 -14.20
CA ASP A 174 -11.95 -8.88 -13.64
C ASP A 174 -11.89 -9.20 -12.12
N GLY A 175 -10.70 -9.48 -11.59
CA GLY A 175 -10.46 -9.68 -10.16
C GLY A 175 -10.01 -8.40 -9.42
N LEU A 176 -9.89 -7.28 -10.13
CA LEU A 176 -9.46 -5.99 -9.58
C LEU A 176 -10.64 -5.02 -9.44
N ASN A 177 -10.62 -4.22 -8.37
CA ASN A 177 -11.40 -3.00 -8.35
C ASN A 177 -10.65 -1.91 -9.13
N LEU A 178 -10.98 -1.74 -10.42
CA LEU A 178 -10.27 -0.80 -11.30
C LEU A 178 -10.35 0.65 -10.85
N GLN A 179 -11.29 1.02 -9.98
CA GLN A 179 -11.34 2.36 -9.37
C GLN A 179 -10.23 2.57 -8.32
N ARG A 180 -9.52 1.51 -7.96
CA ARG A 180 -8.41 1.51 -7.00
C ARG A 180 -7.06 1.22 -7.64
N VAL A 181 -7.00 1.12 -8.97
CA VAL A 181 -5.78 0.88 -9.72
C VAL A 181 -5.34 2.16 -10.40
N MET A 182 -4.09 2.56 -10.21
CA MET A 182 -3.50 3.77 -10.77
C MET A 182 -2.28 3.42 -11.61
N TRP A 183 -2.10 4.11 -12.72
CA TRP A 183 -0.93 3.98 -13.55
C TRP A 183 0.14 5.02 -13.17
N ALA A 184 1.43 4.64 -13.20
CA ALA A 184 2.57 5.48 -12.88
C ALA A 184 3.68 5.34 -13.91
N THR A 185 4.58 6.29 -13.98
CA THR A 185 5.75 6.27 -14.89
C THR A 185 7.06 5.94 -14.19
N ASP A 186 7.11 6.12 -12.89
CA ASP A 186 8.32 6.05 -12.06
C ASP A 186 9.47 6.95 -12.56
N PHE A 187 9.13 8.06 -13.20
CA PHE A 187 10.12 9.01 -13.71
C PHE A 187 10.81 9.77 -12.56
N PRO A 188 12.15 9.91 -12.54
CA PRO A 188 13.14 9.57 -13.59
C PRO A 188 13.93 8.27 -13.31
N HIS A 189 13.35 7.32 -12.60
CA HIS A 189 13.99 6.06 -12.23
C HIS A 189 14.39 5.23 -13.49
N SER A 190 15.43 4.40 -13.37
CA SER A 190 15.94 3.59 -14.49
C SER A 190 15.00 2.46 -14.89
N ASP A 191 14.13 2.02 -13.96
CA ASP A 191 13.08 1.00 -14.19
C ASP A 191 11.76 1.62 -14.67
N GLY A 192 11.73 2.95 -14.83
CA GLY A 192 10.56 3.69 -15.27
C GLY A 192 10.26 3.56 -16.75
N THR A 193 9.04 3.90 -17.14
CA THR A 193 8.53 3.76 -18.52
C THR A 193 9.01 4.84 -19.49
N TYR A 194 9.66 5.92 -19.00
CA TYR A 194 10.16 7.00 -19.86
C TYR A 194 11.36 6.53 -20.72
N PRO A 195 11.47 6.92 -22.01
CA PRO A 195 10.62 7.88 -22.74
C PRO A 195 9.38 7.26 -23.43
N HIS A 196 9.12 5.97 -23.23
CA HIS A 196 8.08 5.22 -23.93
C HIS A 196 6.71 5.19 -23.23
N SER A 197 6.51 6.00 -22.19
CA SER A 197 5.34 5.99 -21.30
C SER A 197 3.99 6.01 -22.04
N ARG A 198 3.88 6.75 -23.16
CA ARG A 198 2.62 6.78 -23.95
C ARG A 198 2.33 5.46 -24.63
N GLN A 199 3.36 4.79 -25.13
CA GLN A 199 3.22 3.49 -25.79
C GLN A 199 2.86 2.43 -24.76
N VAL A 200 3.58 2.40 -23.63
CA VAL A 200 3.30 1.47 -22.53
C VAL A 200 1.85 1.64 -22.05
N MET A 201 1.40 2.89 -21.82
CA MET A 201 0.01 3.16 -21.44
C MET A 201 -0.98 2.62 -22.47
N ALA A 202 -0.73 2.86 -23.77
CA ALA A 202 -1.59 2.34 -24.83
C ALA A 202 -1.63 0.82 -24.82
N ASP A 203 -0.47 0.17 -24.67
CA ASP A 203 -0.35 -1.29 -24.66
C ASP A 203 -1.03 -1.94 -23.46
N VAL A 204 -0.92 -1.37 -22.26
CA VAL A 204 -1.57 -1.93 -21.06
C VAL A 204 -3.07 -1.63 -20.99
N THR A 205 -3.58 -0.63 -21.72
CA THR A 205 -5.00 -0.28 -21.75
C THR A 205 -5.73 -0.81 -23.00
N ALA A 206 -5.01 -1.35 -23.99
CA ALA A 206 -5.61 -1.90 -25.19
C ALA A 206 -6.36 -3.21 -24.89
N GLY A 207 -7.66 -3.29 -25.21
CA GLY A 207 -8.52 -4.46 -25.09
C GLY A 207 -9.42 -4.43 -23.89
#